data_3a8ff8d77e2d1660e7d561b3aa046fbc
#
_entry.id   3a8ff8d77e2d1660e7d561b3aa046fbc
#
_cell.length_a   1.000
_cell.length_b   1.000
_cell.length_c   1.000
_cell.angle_alpha   90.00
_cell.angle_beta   90.00
_cell.angle_gamma   90.00
#
_symmetry.space_group_name_H-M   'P 1'
#
loop_
_entity.id
_entity.type
_entity.pdbx_description
1 polymer ?
#
loop_
_entity_poly.entity_id
_entity_poly.type
_entity_poly.pdbx_seq_one_letter_code
_entity_poly.pdbx_strand_id
1 'polypeptide(L)'
;MFDHLIAAYLSGNQLIRIHSKKGFSRFHRKVFRKFIGSTRGIEISSEFENTIEMISLINPAEMPLYSTLNRMYLLISSQVRDVVDVLSSGDKELLEDAEEREGEVDALRLLLERQVGQILESASIESNLGTSRWEASELSKVVRTLERMGDHSFAICTLTRDYDCLLY
;
A
#
# COMPACT_ATOMS: atom_id res chain seq x y z
N MET A 1 -1.67 -17.90 2.42
CA MET A 1 -2.64 -17.48 1.38
C MET A 1 -2.57 -15.98 1.10
N PHE A 2 -2.65 -15.11 2.11
CA PHE A 2 -2.52 -13.65 1.92
C PHE A 2 -1.22 -13.30 1.19
N ASP A 3 -0.09 -13.79 1.64
CA ASP A 3 1.23 -13.54 1.04
C ASP A 3 1.33 -13.99 -0.43
N HIS A 4 0.64 -15.08 -0.81
CA HIS A 4 0.58 -15.51 -2.20
C HIS A 4 -0.23 -14.54 -3.08
N LEU A 5 -1.28 -13.91 -2.52
CA LEU A 5 -2.03 -12.88 -3.22
C LEU A 5 -1.18 -11.61 -3.41
N ILE A 6 -0.45 -11.20 -2.36
CA ILE A 6 0.49 -10.08 -2.46
C ILE A 6 1.57 -10.38 -3.50
N ALA A 7 2.16 -11.58 -3.49
CA ALA A 7 3.15 -11.97 -4.48
C ALA A 7 2.59 -11.92 -5.92
N ALA A 8 1.37 -12.43 -6.14
CA ALA A 8 0.69 -12.35 -7.42
C ALA A 8 0.40 -10.90 -7.86
N TYR A 9 0.07 -10.03 -6.92
CA TYR A 9 -0.10 -8.60 -7.16
C TYR A 9 1.21 -7.93 -7.57
N LEU A 10 2.27 -8.15 -6.81
CA LEU A 10 3.61 -7.58 -7.06
C LEU A 10 4.22 -8.05 -8.38
N SER A 11 3.90 -9.29 -8.82
CA SER A 11 4.29 -9.83 -10.13
C SER A 11 3.60 -9.18 -11.32
N GLY A 12 2.82 -8.12 -11.12
CA GLY A 12 2.22 -7.38 -12.22
C GLY A 12 1.00 -8.04 -12.88
N ASN A 13 0.51 -9.16 -12.36
CA ASN A 13 -0.62 -9.90 -12.97
C ASN A 13 -1.87 -9.02 -13.09
N GLN A 14 -2.48 -9.01 -14.29
CA GLN A 14 -3.74 -8.31 -14.55
C GLN A 14 -4.96 -9.12 -14.07
N LEU A 15 -4.83 -10.44 -14.00
CA LEU A 15 -5.86 -11.37 -13.55
C LEU A 15 -5.27 -12.33 -12.54
N ILE A 16 -5.91 -12.41 -11.38
CA ILE A 16 -5.60 -13.40 -10.33
C ILE A 16 -6.82 -14.30 -10.21
N ARG A 17 -6.68 -15.57 -10.64
CA ARG A 17 -7.74 -16.57 -10.50
C ARG A 17 -7.38 -17.56 -9.40
N ILE A 18 -8.29 -17.75 -8.47
CA ILE A 18 -8.13 -18.65 -7.33
C ILE A 18 -9.20 -19.72 -7.43
N HIS A 19 -8.78 -20.99 -7.39
CA HIS A 19 -9.69 -22.14 -7.42
C HIS A 19 -9.54 -22.97 -6.15
N SER A 20 -10.66 -23.42 -5.58
CA SER A 20 -10.71 -24.31 -4.44
C SER A 20 -11.61 -25.50 -4.68
N LYS A 21 -11.08 -26.72 -4.56
CA LYS A 21 -11.87 -27.96 -4.72
C LYS A 21 -13.02 -28.09 -3.70
N LYS A 22 -12.91 -27.41 -2.55
CA LYS A 22 -13.87 -27.52 -1.43
C LYS A 22 -14.69 -26.22 -1.23
N GLY A 23 -14.63 -25.30 -2.19
CA GLY A 23 -15.22 -23.97 -2.04
C GLY A 23 -14.45 -23.07 -1.07
N PHE A 24 -15.00 -21.88 -0.82
CA PHE A 24 -14.38 -20.87 0.03
C PHE A 24 -15.13 -20.72 1.36
N SER A 25 -14.39 -20.89 2.47
CA SER A 25 -14.89 -20.64 3.82
C SER A 25 -15.01 -19.12 4.09
N ARG A 26 -15.68 -18.76 5.21
CA ARG A 26 -15.73 -17.36 5.68
C ARG A 26 -14.33 -16.78 5.94
N PHE A 27 -13.38 -17.60 6.38
CA PHE A 27 -11.98 -17.20 6.58
C PHE A 27 -11.34 -16.80 5.24
N HIS A 28 -11.51 -17.62 4.20
CA HIS A 28 -10.99 -17.29 2.86
C HIS A 28 -11.53 -15.95 2.35
N ARG A 29 -12.85 -15.74 2.46
CA ARG A 29 -13.49 -14.48 2.05
C ARG A 29 -12.98 -13.27 2.84
N LYS A 30 -12.69 -13.43 4.15
CA LYS A 30 -12.06 -12.37 4.96
C LYS A 30 -10.65 -12.02 4.46
N VAL A 31 -9.87 -13.05 4.08
CA VAL A 31 -8.52 -12.83 3.50
C VAL A 31 -8.61 -12.10 2.16
N PHE A 32 -9.57 -12.44 1.30
CA PHE A 32 -9.75 -11.75 0.02
C PHE A 32 -10.10 -10.28 0.21
N ARG A 33 -11.04 -9.97 1.13
CA ARG A 33 -11.39 -8.58 1.45
C ARG A 33 -10.21 -7.80 2.03
N LYS A 34 -9.44 -8.44 2.94
CA LYS A 34 -8.22 -7.83 3.48
C LYS A 34 -7.22 -7.51 2.36
N PHE A 35 -7.01 -8.45 1.43
CA PHE A 35 -6.11 -8.26 0.30
C PHE A 35 -6.54 -7.09 -0.59
N ILE A 36 -7.82 -7.02 -0.96
CA ILE A 36 -8.35 -5.91 -1.76
C ILE A 36 -8.21 -4.58 -1.04
N GLY A 37 -8.51 -4.52 0.26
CA GLY A 37 -8.35 -3.31 1.06
C GLY A 37 -6.90 -2.89 1.27
N SER A 38 -5.95 -3.83 1.21
CA SER A 38 -4.51 -3.57 1.38
C SER A 38 -3.79 -3.28 0.06
N THR A 39 -4.47 -3.33 -1.08
CA THR A 39 -3.87 -3.11 -2.40
C THR A 39 -4.63 -2.04 -3.17
N ARG A 40 -3.98 -1.41 -4.14
CA ARG A 40 -4.61 -0.42 -4.99
C ARG A 40 -4.99 -1.02 -6.34
N GLY A 41 -6.22 -0.75 -6.77
CA GLY A 41 -6.71 -1.06 -8.10
C GLY A 41 -6.97 -2.54 -8.36
N ILE A 42 -7.16 -3.37 -7.34
CA ILE A 42 -7.63 -4.75 -7.46
C ILE A 42 -9.10 -4.81 -7.08
N GLU A 43 -9.91 -5.44 -7.94
CA GLU A 43 -11.32 -5.66 -7.71
C GLU A 43 -11.73 -7.11 -8.03
N ILE A 44 -12.78 -7.60 -7.37
CA ILE A 44 -13.38 -8.90 -7.70
C ILE A 44 -14.20 -8.73 -8.98
N SER A 45 -13.79 -9.40 -10.05
CA SER A 45 -14.54 -9.43 -11.31
C SER A 45 -15.62 -10.51 -11.33
N SER A 46 -15.36 -11.65 -10.67
CA SER A 46 -16.34 -12.71 -10.52
C SER A 46 -16.12 -13.54 -9.27
N GLU A 47 -17.20 -14.00 -8.66
CA GLU A 47 -17.18 -14.86 -7.49
C GLU A 47 -18.18 -16.00 -7.68
N PHE A 48 -17.66 -17.23 -7.77
CA PHE A 48 -18.43 -18.47 -7.82
C PHE A 48 -18.14 -19.30 -6.55
N GLU A 49 -18.84 -20.43 -6.41
CA GLU A 49 -18.68 -21.30 -5.23
C GLU A 49 -17.22 -21.76 -5.04
N ASN A 50 -16.55 -22.11 -6.15
CA ASN A 50 -15.23 -22.73 -6.17
C ASN A 50 -14.15 -21.87 -6.85
N THR A 51 -14.51 -20.69 -7.36
CA THR A 51 -13.57 -19.85 -8.13
C THR A 51 -13.82 -18.38 -7.83
N ILE A 52 -12.76 -17.64 -7.56
CA ILE A 52 -12.77 -16.17 -7.47
C ILE A 52 -11.78 -15.64 -8.50
N GLU A 53 -12.20 -14.63 -9.23
CA GLU A 53 -11.36 -13.88 -10.15
C GLU A 53 -11.26 -12.44 -9.69
N MET A 54 -10.03 -11.95 -9.62
CA MET A 54 -9.69 -10.57 -9.29
C MET A 54 -8.94 -9.96 -10.46
N ILE A 55 -9.31 -8.75 -10.83
CA ILE A 55 -8.67 -8.00 -11.92
C ILE A 55 -8.00 -6.73 -11.41
N SER A 56 -6.93 -6.35 -12.10
CA SER A 56 -6.30 -5.05 -11.89
C SER A 56 -6.99 -4.02 -12.80
N LEU A 57 -7.48 -2.94 -12.18
CA LEU A 57 -8.07 -1.79 -12.89
C LEU A 57 -7.04 -0.70 -13.18
N ILE A 58 -5.85 -0.79 -12.60
CA ILE A 58 -4.78 0.19 -12.80
C ILE A 58 -3.98 -0.20 -14.04
N ASN A 59 -3.87 0.76 -14.97
CA ASN A 59 -2.89 0.69 -16.04
C ASN A 59 -1.55 1.25 -15.52
N PRO A 60 -0.52 0.41 -15.35
CA PRO A 60 0.77 0.86 -14.83
C PRO A 60 1.46 1.89 -15.71
N ALA A 61 1.16 1.91 -17.02
CA ALA A 61 1.74 2.86 -17.96
C ALA A 61 1.17 4.29 -17.86
N GLU A 62 0.07 4.48 -17.12
CA GLU A 62 -0.61 5.78 -16.98
C GLU A 62 -0.37 6.45 -15.63
N MET A 63 0.28 5.77 -14.70
CA MET A 63 0.45 6.26 -13.33
C MET A 63 1.94 6.53 -13.03
N PRO A 64 2.37 7.81 -13.02
CA PRO A 64 3.78 8.16 -12.76
C PRO A 64 4.21 7.74 -11.35
N LEU A 65 5.37 7.07 -11.22
CA LEU A 65 5.92 6.65 -9.94
C LEU A 65 6.11 7.80 -8.96
N TYR A 66 6.60 8.93 -9.46
CA TYR A 66 6.85 10.11 -8.64
C TYR A 66 5.60 10.71 -8.01
N SER A 67 4.45 10.65 -8.68
CA SER A 67 3.18 11.11 -8.11
C SER A 67 2.77 10.25 -6.91
N THR A 68 2.91 8.94 -7.02
CA THR A 68 2.61 7.99 -5.96
C THR A 68 3.59 8.13 -4.78
N LEU A 69 4.89 8.28 -5.10
CA LEU A 69 5.93 8.53 -4.10
C LEU A 69 5.70 9.83 -3.33
N ASN A 70 5.36 10.91 -4.03
CA ASN A 70 5.07 12.20 -3.41
C ASN A 70 3.84 12.12 -2.50
N ARG A 71 2.78 11.40 -2.91
CA ARG A 71 1.61 11.18 -2.05
C ARG A 71 2.00 10.45 -0.76
N MET A 72 2.80 9.38 -0.86
CA MET A 72 3.32 8.65 0.29
C MET A 72 4.10 9.55 1.25
N TYR A 73 5.01 10.38 0.70
CA TYR A 73 5.76 11.38 1.47
C TYR A 73 4.85 12.40 2.16
N LEU A 74 3.81 12.90 1.50
CA LEU A 74 2.89 13.89 2.06
C LEU A 74 2.08 13.30 3.22
N LEU A 75 1.62 12.05 3.12
CA LEU A 75 0.91 11.35 4.20
C LEU A 75 1.79 11.22 5.45
N ILE A 76 3.01 10.74 5.28
CA ILE A 76 3.97 10.58 6.39
C ILE A 76 4.32 11.94 7.01
N SER A 77 4.57 12.95 6.17
CA SER A 77 4.91 14.30 6.64
C SER A 77 3.75 14.97 7.39
N SER A 78 2.49 14.72 6.97
CA SER A 78 1.32 15.18 7.70
C SER A 78 1.22 14.50 9.06
N GLN A 79 1.36 13.18 9.11
CA GLN A 79 1.30 12.41 10.34
C GLN A 79 2.35 12.85 11.38
N VAL A 80 3.58 13.12 10.93
CA VAL A 80 4.64 13.65 11.82
C VAL A 80 4.29 15.03 12.36
N ARG A 81 3.70 15.92 11.54
CA ARG A 81 3.25 17.25 11.98
C ARG A 81 2.15 17.15 13.03
N ASP A 82 1.16 16.31 12.80
CA ASP A 82 0.05 16.11 13.73
C ASP A 82 0.55 15.62 15.10
N VAL A 83 1.56 14.73 15.13
CA VAL A 83 2.21 14.33 16.40
C VAL A 83 2.82 15.55 17.13
N VAL A 84 3.55 16.41 16.41
CA VAL A 84 4.16 17.61 16.99
C VAL A 84 3.08 18.57 17.51
N ASP A 85 1.99 18.72 16.76
CA ASP A 85 0.87 19.58 17.14
C ASP A 85 0.14 19.03 18.37
N VAL A 86 -0.07 17.71 18.46
CA VAL A 86 -0.64 17.07 19.67
C VAL A 86 0.24 17.26 20.89
N LEU A 87 1.56 17.10 20.74
CA LEU A 87 2.51 17.31 21.85
C LEU A 87 2.49 18.77 22.36
N SER A 88 2.12 19.71 21.52
CA SER A 88 2.06 21.13 21.86
C SER A 88 0.68 21.57 22.37
N SER A 89 -0.40 21.02 21.82
CA SER A 89 -1.79 21.42 22.10
C SER A 89 -2.52 20.50 23.07
N GLY A 90 -2.13 19.22 23.13
CA GLY A 90 -2.86 18.17 23.82
C GLY A 90 -4.08 17.64 23.07
N ASP A 91 -4.33 18.12 21.84
CA ASP A 91 -5.49 17.75 21.02
C ASP A 91 -5.28 16.40 20.31
N LYS A 92 -5.69 15.32 20.94
CA LYS A 92 -5.54 13.95 20.43
C LYS A 92 -6.45 13.61 19.26
N GLU A 93 -7.46 14.42 18.94
CA GLU A 93 -8.34 14.20 17.79
C GLU A 93 -7.57 14.25 16.47
N LEU A 94 -6.44 14.97 16.43
CA LEU A 94 -5.53 15.03 15.28
C LEU A 94 -4.91 13.67 14.89
N LEU A 95 -4.97 12.67 15.78
CA LEU A 95 -4.40 11.33 15.54
C LEU A 95 -5.46 10.25 15.25
N GLU A 96 -6.74 10.61 15.13
CA GLU A 96 -7.82 9.62 14.95
C GLU A 96 -7.69 8.84 13.64
N ASP A 97 -7.21 9.45 12.56
CA ASP A 97 -7.04 8.84 11.24
C ASP A 97 -5.63 8.23 11.01
N ALA A 98 -4.78 8.15 12.04
CA ALA A 98 -3.41 7.67 11.92
C ALA A 98 -3.32 6.23 11.37
N GLU A 99 -4.23 5.33 11.79
CA GLU A 99 -4.31 3.95 11.30
C GLU A 99 -4.74 3.88 9.83
N GLU A 100 -5.65 4.75 9.40
CA GLU A 100 -6.09 4.84 8.01
C GLU A 100 -4.96 5.34 7.11
N ARG A 101 -4.23 6.35 7.56
CA ARG A 101 -3.04 6.88 6.83
C ARG A 101 -1.93 5.86 6.72
N GLU A 102 -1.66 5.09 7.78
CA GLU A 102 -0.69 4.00 7.74
C GLU A 102 -1.09 2.93 6.73
N GLY A 103 -2.35 2.49 6.74
CA GLY A 103 -2.86 1.56 5.75
C GLY A 103 -2.80 2.11 4.31
N GLU A 104 -2.95 3.43 4.11
CA GLU A 104 -2.77 4.07 2.81
C GLU A 104 -1.29 4.08 2.36
N VAL A 105 -0.35 4.36 3.26
CA VAL A 105 1.10 4.31 3.00
C VAL A 105 1.51 2.90 2.57
N ASP A 106 1.04 1.86 3.26
CA ASP A 106 1.27 0.46 2.92
C ASP A 106 0.74 0.09 1.53
N ALA A 107 -0.49 0.50 1.22
CA ALA A 107 -1.09 0.24 -0.08
C ALA A 107 -0.33 0.96 -1.23
N LEU A 108 0.16 2.17 -0.98
CA LEU A 108 0.99 2.91 -1.95
C LEU A 108 2.36 2.27 -2.13
N ARG A 109 2.99 1.76 -1.07
CA ARG A 109 4.22 0.98 -1.14
C ARG A 109 4.06 -0.23 -2.07
N LEU A 110 3.03 -1.03 -1.83
CA LEU A 110 2.74 -2.21 -2.68
C LEU A 110 2.50 -1.84 -4.14
N LEU A 111 1.81 -0.72 -4.40
CA LEU A 111 1.60 -0.21 -5.75
C LEU A 111 2.92 0.17 -6.42
N LEU A 112 3.79 0.93 -5.72
CA LEU A 112 5.09 1.32 -6.25
C LEU A 112 6.01 0.12 -6.51
N GLU A 113 6.04 -0.86 -5.61
CA GLU A 113 6.82 -2.09 -5.82
C GLU A 113 6.31 -2.89 -7.04
N ARG A 114 4.98 -2.95 -7.25
CA ARG A 114 4.38 -3.54 -8.45
C ARG A 114 4.82 -2.79 -9.71
N GLN A 115 4.77 -1.45 -9.73
CA GLN A 115 5.18 -0.63 -10.87
C GLN A 115 6.68 -0.81 -11.18
N VAL A 116 7.52 -0.81 -10.16
CA VAL A 116 8.96 -1.08 -10.31
C VAL A 116 9.18 -2.44 -10.97
N GLY A 117 8.53 -3.51 -10.48
CA GLY A 117 8.63 -4.83 -11.09
C GLY A 117 8.28 -4.83 -12.57
N GLN A 118 7.20 -4.15 -12.96
CA GLN A 118 6.75 -4.05 -14.35
C GLN A 118 7.73 -3.26 -15.24
N ILE A 119 8.37 -2.19 -14.72
CA ILE A 119 9.42 -1.45 -15.44
C ILE A 119 10.64 -2.35 -15.67
N LEU A 120 11.05 -3.13 -14.67
CA LEU A 120 12.19 -4.02 -14.77
C LEU A 120 11.99 -5.11 -15.83
N GLU A 121 10.74 -5.57 -16.01
CA GLU A 121 10.39 -6.64 -16.95
C GLU A 121 10.07 -6.16 -18.36
N SER A 122 9.62 -4.90 -18.54
CA SER A 122 9.09 -4.41 -19.81
C SER A 122 9.72 -3.09 -20.25
N ALA A 123 10.47 -3.14 -21.37
CA ALA A 123 11.03 -1.96 -22.02
C ALA A 123 9.94 -0.99 -22.54
N SER A 124 8.77 -1.49 -22.87
CA SER A 124 7.62 -0.66 -23.28
C SER A 124 7.10 0.17 -22.10
N ILE A 125 6.96 -0.44 -20.92
CA ILE A 125 6.53 0.27 -19.71
C ILE A 125 7.58 1.27 -19.26
N GLU A 126 8.86 0.90 -19.28
CA GLU A 126 10.00 1.80 -19.04
C GLU A 126 9.90 3.06 -19.92
N SER A 127 9.72 2.88 -21.23
CA SER A 127 9.61 3.99 -22.18
C SER A 127 8.37 4.86 -21.95
N ASN A 128 7.21 4.24 -21.67
CA ASN A 128 5.96 4.97 -21.48
C ASN A 128 5.96 5.81 -20.19
N LEU A 129 6.57 5.30 -19.12
CA LEU A 129 6.67 6.01 -17.85
C LEU A 129 7.84 7.00 -17.80
N GLY A 130 8.78 6.93 -18.76
CA GLY A 130 9.98 7.77 -18.80
C GLY A 130 10.90 7.56 -17.61
N THR A 131 10.85 6.39 -16.96
CA THR A 131 11.65 6.04 -15.79
C THR A 131 12.50 4.84 -16.14
N SER A 132 13.82 5.00 -16.09
CA SER A 132 14.76 3.91 -16.42
C SER A 132 14.70 2.78 -15.38
N ARG A 133 15.10 1.57 -15.79
CA ARG A 133 15.18 0.41 -14.86
C ARG A 133 16.09 0.66 -13.68
N TRP A 134 17.21 1.36 -13.92
CA TRP A 134 18.12 1.73 -12.84
C TRP A 134 17.45 2.67 -11.85
N GLU A 135 16.79 3.72 -12.32
CA GLU A 135 16.05 4.69 -11.53
C GLU A 135 14.91 4.02 -10.76
N ALA A 136 14.12 3.15 -11.40
CA ALA A 136 13.07 2.37 -10.75
C ALA A 136 13.63 1.50 -9.61
N SER A 137 14.79 0.88 -9.80
CA SER A 137 15.47 0.11 -8.74
C SER A 137 15.89 0.99 -7.56
N GLU A 138 16.41 2.20 -7.80
CA GLU A 138 16.75 3.13 -6.72
C GLU A 138 15.51 3.66 -6.00
N LEU A 139 14.44 3.97 -6.74
CA LEU A 139 13.16 4.39 -6.15
C LEU A 139 12.56 3.31 -5.24
N SER A 140 12.71 2.02 -5.57
CA SER A 140 12.28 0.93 -4.69
C SER A 140 12.94 0.99 -3.29
N LYS A 141 14.21 1.40 -3.20
CA LYS A 141 14.89 1.59 -1.92
C LYS A 141 14.33 2.79 -1.14
N VAL A 142 14.04 3.88 -1.85
CA VAL A 142 13.42 5.07 -1.26
C VAL A 142 12.03 4.73 -0.71
N VAL A 143 11.22 4.00 -1.45
CA VAL A 143 9.88 3.56 -1.04
C VAL A 143 9.91 2.78 0.27
N ARG A 144 10.82 1.81 0.40
CA ARG A 144 10.98 1.01 1.63
C ARG A 144 11.46 1.85 2.81
N THR A 145 12.25 2.88 2.54
CA THR A 145 12.69 3.80 3.59
C THR A 145 11.54 4.69 4.06
N LEU A 146 10.71 5.18 3.13
CA LEU A 146 9.52 5.97 3.45
C LEU A 146 8.50 5.15 4.23
N GLU A 147 8.26 3.90 3.84
CA GLU A 147 7.35 3.01 4.60
C GLU A 147 7.83 2.84 6.04
N ARG A 148 9.13 2.56 6.27
CA ARG A 148 9.66 2.51 7.64
C ARG A 148 9.49 3.83 8.41
N MET A 149 9.63 4.97 7.75
CA MET A 149 9.34 6.27 8.38
C MET A 149 7.86 6.37 8.74
N GLY A 150 6.96 5.85 7.90
CA GLY A 150 5.54 5.72 8.18
C GLY A 150 5.25 4.86 9.40
N ASP A 151 5.82 3.65 9.46
CA ASP A 151 5.71 2.74 10.61
C ASP A 151 6.14 3.40 11.92
N HIS A 152 7.29 4.09 11.90
CA HIS A 152 7.79 4.80 13.09
C HIS A 152 6.89 5.97 13.46
N SER A 153 6.41 6.73 12.48
CA SER A 153 5.47 7.82 12.69
C SER A 153 4.17 7.31 13.31
N PHE A 154 3.61 6.23 12.79
CA PHE A 154 2.41 5.58 13.35
C PHE A 154 2.63 5.05 14.76
N ALA A 155 3.80 4.43 15.03
CA ALA A 155 4.16 4.00 16.38
C ALA A 155 4.20 5.19 17.38
N ILE A 156 4.74 6.35 16.96
CA ILE A 156 4.74 7.57 17.77
C ILE A 156 3.31 8.08 17.98
N CYS A 157 2.46 8.09 16.94
CA CYS A 157 1.04 8.46 17.08
C CYS A 157 0.34 7.59 18.13
N THR A 158 0.54 6.28 18.08
CA THR A 158 -0.05 5.33 19.04
C THR A 158 0.42 5.61 20.45
N LEU A 159 1.73 5.82 20.65
CA LEU A 159 2.29 6.16 21.96
C LEU A 159 1.74 7.49 22.48
N THR A 160 1.68 8.52 21.63
CA THR A 160 1.18 9.85 22.00
C THR A 160 -0.30 9.81 22.36
N ARG A 161 -1.10 8.98 21.66
CA ARG A 161 -2.52 8.79 21.96
C ARG A 161 -2.74 8.06 23.28
N ASP A 162 -1.96 7.01 23.54
CA ASP A 162 -2.22 6.07 24.64
C ASP A 162 -1.58 6.53 25.98
N TYR A 163 -0.60 7.42 25.94
CA TYR A 163 0.09 7.90 27.15
C TYR A 163 -0.07 9.40 27.36
N ASP A 164 -0.64 9.79 28.50
CA ASP A 164 -0.80 11.20 28.90
C ASP A 164 0.49 11.83 29.44
N CYS A 165 1.53 11.04 29.70
CA CYS A 165 2.73 11.50 30.41
C CYS A 165 3.80 12.17 29.55
N LEU A 166 3.55 12.37 28.26
CA LEU A 166 4.50 13.08 27.36
C LEU A 166 4.35 14.60 27.36
N LEU A 167 3.43 15.16 28.18
CA LEU A 167 3.11 16.58 28.23
C LEU A 167 3.78 17.34 29.42
N TYR A 168 4.79 16.73 30.06
CA TYR A 168 5.51 17.36 31.16
C TYR A 168 7.02 17.46 30.90
#